data_76f3c656c40865ad989dc4c2f54f1cd2
#
_entry.id   76f3c656c40865ad989dc4c2f54f1cd2
#
_cell.length_a   1.000
_cell.length_b   1.000
_cell.length_c   1.000
_cell.angle_alpha   90.00
_cell.angle_beta   90.00
_cell.angle_gamma   90.00
#
_symmetry.space_group_name_H-M   'P 1'
#
loop_
_entity.id
_entity.type
_entity.pdbx_description
1 polymer ?
#
loop_
_entity_poly.entity_id
_entity_poly.type
_entity_poly.pdbx_seq_one_letter_code
_entity_poly.pdbx_strand_id
1 'polypeptide(L)'
;MKKDGKKRVWFLLIFCTAVFAAFLVRLYWMQFTMADHYAKKLEQASQTSYTVRIPAARGNIVDRSGTALVQDDTVYDLALCVPAPPDTEMAQTLQTLKELDPGGKDVETQLAAFCSAVSAGELPLAENLTQAQCQSLLAAGLPQSGAVRLTARGTRTAVDGTLAPQLLGGVGAMSAEQWAQKKAQGLAMDESIGQWGLEAAWEDALRGRAGSLKVTVDRSNGGRTETIQSTPQAGDTLHLYLDVDLQRTLRSALQQQIETLQATKPEGKGKEACAGAAVVVDVQTGGVLAAVSLPDYNLASWRQDYAALTAAETSPLVNRVLNGQYAPGSAFKPAVAASALAAGIITPQSTVNCGGRYTYYAGYQPRCLQLGHRGAVSMVTALRHSCNIYFYNVGRRLGVDTFSATAQQLGLGAPCGTELPETTGRLTWSTDENYQAGLALMAAIGQGNTSVSPLQLAAYAGALARDGQRPALHFAQSTTDAAGNITWQAQPDVLAQAPGGAAVFAPIREGMAQMAQTLRTLRESPIPLACKTGSPQLAGTLADGTHYTNSVLIGYGPVQQPRFAVAVVIEYGGGGSNAAPVLRAAADWFAAAGMA
;
A
#
# COMPACT_ATOMS: atom_id res chain seq x y z
N MET A 1 -19.65 -52.02 88.49
CA MET A 1 -19.76 -51.26 87.21
C MET A 1 -20.02 -49.75 87.35
N LYS A 2 -19.93 -49.11 88.53
CA LYS A 2 -20.19 -47.64 88.66
C LYS A 2 -18.96 -46.75 88.78
N LYS A 3 -17.72 -47.31 88.90
CA LYS A 3 -16.49 -46.51 89.05
C LYS A 3 -15.84 -46.09 87.67
N ASP A 4 -16.05 -46.83 86.61
CA ASP A 4 -15.43 -46.56 85.30
C ASP A 4 -16.15 -45.47 84.48
N GLY A 5 -17.44 -45.28 84.70
CA GLY A 5 -18.22 -44.22 84.05
C GLY A 5 -17.75 -42.81 84.44
N LYS A 6 -17.44 -42.60 85.75
CA LYS A 6 -16.94 -41.31 86.23
C LYS A 6 -15.55 -40.95 85.65
N LYS A 7 -14.65 -41.91 85.48
CA LYS A 7 -13.33 -41.70 84.87
C LYS A 7 -13.45 -41.33 83.40
N ARG A 8 -14.35 -41.95 82.66
CA ARG A 8 -14.60 -41.64 81.24
C ARG A 8 -15.20 -40.23 81.08
N VAL A 9 -16.13 -39.84 81.94
CA VAL A 9 -16.73 -38.48 81.92
C VAL A 9 -15.66 -37.43 82.26
N TRP A 10 -14.80 -37.67 83.26
CA TRP A 10 -13.68 -36.77 83.56
C TRP A 10 -12.64 -36.68 82.45
N PHE A 11 -12.32 -37.77 81.79
CA PHE A 11 -11.42 -37.78 80.64
C PHE A 11 -11.99 -36.98 79.44
N LEU A 12 -13.28 -37.14 79.19
CA LEU A 12 -13.97 -36.39 78.13
C LEU A 12 -14.02 -34.90 78.44
N LEU A 13 -14.25 -34.54 79.71
CA LEU A 13 -14.25 -33.14 80.15
C LEU A 13 -12.87 -32.49 80.02
N ILE A 14 -11.82 -33.18 80.44
CA ILE A 14 -10.42 -32.71 80.28
C ILE A 14 -10.07 -32.56 78.78
N PHE A 15 -10.48 -33.54 77.97
CA PHE A 15 -10.23 -33.49 76.51
C PHE A 15 -10.97 -32.32 75.88
N CYS A 16 -12.25 -32.12 76.17
CA CYS A 16 -13.02 -30.99 75.64
C CYS A 16 -12.45 -29.65 76.12
N THR A 17 -12.02 -29.53 77.37
CA THR A 17 -11.39 -28.31 77.89
C THR A 17 -10.06 -28.04 77.23
N ALA A 18 -9.24 -29.07 77.00
CA ALA A 18 -7.97 -28.91 76.26
C ALA A 18 -8.18 -28.50 74.84
N VAL A 19 -9.17 -29.09 74.14
CA VAL A 19 -9.55 -28.67 72.79
C VAL A 19 -10.04 -27.23 72.77
N PHE A 20 -10.91 -26.85 73.73
CA PHE A 20 -11.40 -25.49 73.84
C PHE A 20 -10.28 -24.47 74.12
N ALA A 21 -9.35 -24.81 75.02
CA ALA A 21 -8.17 -24.00 75.31
C ALA A 21 -7.27 -23.84 74.09
N ALA A 22 -7.06 -24.91 73.30
CA ALA A 22 -6.32 -24.84 72.04
C ALA A 22 -6.99 -23.91 71.01
N PHE A 23 -8.35 -23.95 70.93
CA PHE A 23 -9.10 -23.02 70.09
C PHE A 23 -8.97 -21.56 70.54
N LEU A 24 -9.02 -21.30 71.86
CA LEU A 24 -8.86 -19.96 72.43
C LEU A 24 -7.45 -19.42 72.17
N VAL A 25 -6.40 -20.21 72.31
CA VAL A 25 -5.03 -19.87 72.02
C VAL A 25 -4.87 -19.55 70.50
N ARG A 26 -5.49 -20.39 69.65
CA ARG A 26 -5.47 -20.17 68.23
C ARG A 26 -6.21 -18.90 67.79
N LEU A 27 -7.39 -18.66 68.46
CA LEU A 27 -8.17 -17.43 68.20
C LEU A 27 -7.41 -16.19 68.64
N TYR A 28 -6.79 -16.22 69.85
CA TYR A 28 -5.90 -15.13 70.28
C TYR A 28 -4.76 -14.90 69.36
N TRP A 29 -4.06 -15.95 68.90
CA TRP A 29 -2.96 -15.86 67.98
C TRP A 29 -3.40 -15.26 66.64
N MET A 30 -4.57 -15.67 66.09
CA MET A 30 -5.12 -15.11 64.87
C MET A 30 -5.53 -13.63 65.03
N GLN A 31 -6.14 -13.25 66.16
CA GLN A 31 -6.68 -11.90 66.35
C GLN A 31 -5.62 -10.86 66.76
N PHE A 32 -4.56 -11.28 67.47
CA PHE A 32 -3.56 -10.34 67.99
C PHE A 32 -2.19 -10.48 67.35
N THR A 33 -1.73 -11.68 67.05
CA THR A 33 -0.38 -11.87 66.49
C THR A 33 -0.38 -11.84 64.98
N MET A 34 -1.47 -12.32 64.37
CA MET A 34 -1.62 -12.37 62.90
C MET A 34 -2.68 -11.39 62.36
N ALA A 35 -3.15 -10.47 63.21
CA ALA A 35 -4.18 -9.48 62.83
C ALA A 35 -3.81 -8.73 61.55
N ASP A 36 -2.60 -8.18 61.50
CA ASP A 36 -2.11 -7.46 60.30
C ASP A 36 -2.00 -8.34 59.07
N HIS A 37 -1.64 -9.61 59.24
CA HIS A 37 -1.58 -10.56 58.14
C HIS A 37 -2.99 -10.87 57.56
N TYR A 38 -3.95 -11.08 58.42
CA TYR A 38 -5.32 -11.32 57.96
C TYR A 38 -6.01 -10.05 57.48
N ALA A 39 -5.71 -8.88 58.07
CA ALA A 39 -6.18 -7.59 57.55
C ALA A 39 -5.67 -7.36 56.12
N LYS A 40 -4.37 -7.57 55.87
CA LYS A 40 -3.80 -7.50 54.52
C LYS A 40 -4.41 -8.51 53.54
N LYS A 41 -4.67 -9.75 54.00
CA LYS A 41 -5.38 -10.75 53.17
C LYS A 41 -6.81 -10.34 52.84
N LEU A 42 -7.52 -9.74 53.81
CA LEU A 42 -8.88 -9.25 53.60
C LEU A 42 -8.90 -8.09 52.62
N GLU A 43 -7.95 -7.14 52.78
CA GLU A 43 -7.73 -6.03 51.86
C GLU A 43 -7.42 -6.54 50.45
N GLN A 44 -6.50 -7.49 50.30
CA GLN A 44 -6.22 -8.15 49.03
C GLN A 44 -7.43 -8.90 48.45
N ALA A 45 -8.26 -9.50 49.27
CA ALA A 45 -9.49 -10.20 48.86
C ALA A 45 -10.61 -9.23 48.45
N SER A 46 -10.60 -8.00 49.01
CA SER A 46 -11.53 -6.95 48.63
C SER A 46 -11.12 -6.22 47.33
N GLN A 47 -9.86 -6.35 46.91
CA GLN A 47 -9.36 -5.70 45.71
C GLN A 47 -9.58 -6.57 44.48
N THR A 48 -10.10 -5.95 43.41
CA THR A 48 -10.17 -6.53 42.07
C THR A 48 -9.33 -5.67 41.16
N SER A 49 -8.50 -6.29 40.33
CA SER A 49 -7.71 -5.54 39.36
C SER A 49 -7.95 -6.01 37.92
N TYR A 50 -7.95 -5.08 37.00
CA TYR A 50 -7.97 -5.35 35.58
C TYR A 50 -6.94 -4.47 34.87
N THR A 51 -6.58 -4.87 33.65
CA THR A 51 -5.61 -4.11 32.86
C THR A 51 -6.34 -3.41 31.73
N VAL A 52 -6.10 -2.11 31.62
CA VAL A 52 -6.57 -1.28 30.50
C VAL A 52 -5.38 -1.06 29.57
N ARG A 53 -5.61 -1.24 28.30
CA ARG A 53 -4.61 -0.97 27.28
C ARG A 53 -4.57 0.53 26.97
N ILE A 54 -3.35 1.06 26.85
CA ILE A 54 -3.12 2.43 26.36
C ILE A 54 -2.71 2.32 24.90
N PRO A 55 -3.55 2.76 23.95
CA PRO A 55 -3.20 2.69 22.53
C PRO A 55 -1.92 3.48 22.24
N ALA A 56 -1.11 2.99 21.31
CA ALA A 56 0.00 3.75 20.75
C ALA A 56 -0.47 4.53 19.51
N ALA A 57 0.09 5.71 19.30
CA ALA A 57 -0.08 6.41 18.03
C ALA A 57 0.61 5.63 16.92
N ARG A 58 -0.07 5.48 15.78
CA ARG A 58 0.49 4.89 14.58
C ARG A 58 1.38 5.91 13.88
N GLY A 59 2.54 5.48 13.36
CA GLY A 59 3.47 6.36 12.66
C GLY A 59 2.85 6.99 11.41
N ASN A 60 3.25 8.19 11.07
CA ASN A 60 2.76 8.88 9.89
C ASN A 60 3.36 8.30 8.60
N ILE A 61 2.65 8.43 7.48
CA ILE A 61 3.21 8.25 6.14
C ILE A 61 3.35 9.64 5.53
N VAL A 62 4.57 10.00 5.16
CA VAL A 62 4.89 11.31 4.61
C VAL A 62 5.56 11.18 3.24
N ASP A 63 5.42 12.21 2.41
CA ASP A 63 6.11 12.28 1.14
C ASP A 63 7.61 12.60 1.32
N ARG A 64 8.36 12.69 0.22
CA ARG A 64 9.80 13.00 0.22
C ARG A 64 10.17 14.34 0.84
N SER A 65 9.23 15.27 0.92
CA SER A 65 9.39 16.60 1.52
C SER A 65 9.01 16.65 3.02
N GLY A 66 8.44 15.56 3.54
CA GLY A 66 7.88 15.48 4.89
C GLY A 66 6.41 15.90 4.98
N THR A 67 5.75 16.15 3.85
CA THR A 67 4.30 16.43 3.82
C THR A 67 3.50 15.20 4.19
N ALA A 68 2.62 15.31 5.19
CA ALA A 68 1.80 14.18 5.63
C ALA A 68 0.80 13.75 4.54
N LEU A 69 0.78 12.45 4.26
CA LEU A 69 -0.17 11.79 3.37
C LEU A 69 -1.22 11.03 4.16
N VAL A 70 -0.78 10.32 5.19
CA VAL A 70 -1.63 9.61 6.15
C VAL A 70 -1.10 9.87 7.55
N GLN A 71 -1.98 10.23 8.47
CA GLN A 71 -1.63 10.56 9.86
C GLN A 71 -2.66 10.01 10.83
N ASP A 72 -2.30 9.99 12.11
CA ASP A 72 -3.24 9.73 13.18
C ASP A 72 -3.81 11.05 13.71
N ASP A 73 -5.12 11.25 13.57
CA ASP A 73 -5.82 12.32 14.25
C ASP A 73 -6.26 11.85 15.63
N THR A 74 -6.21 12.74 16.62
CA THR A 74 -6.64 12.42 17.97
C THR A 74 -8.16 12.45 18.06
N VAL A 75 -8.72 11.31 18.42
CA VAL A 75 -10.14 11.15 18.79
C VAL A 75 -10.22 10.63 20.21
N TYR A 76 -11.40 10.73 20.82
CA TYR A 76 -11.62 10.33 22.18
C TYR A 76 -12.71 9.26 22.25
N ASP A 77 -12.47 8.25 23.09
CA ASP A 77 -13.44 7.23 23.40
C ASP A 77 -13.90 7.43 24.85
N LEU A 78 -15.21 7.31 25.06
CA LEU A 78 -15.86 7.45 26.36
C LEU A 78 -16.29 6.10 26.88
N ALA A 79 -15.87 5.75 28.07
CA ALA A 79 -16.28 4.53 28.76
C ALA A 79 -16.78 4.82 30.16
N LEU A 80 -17.78 4.05 30.60
CA LEU A 80 -18.29 4.05 31.98
C LEU A 80 -17.55 3.00 32.80
N CYS A 81 -17.01 3.40 33.94
CA CYS A 81 -16.23 2.54 34.82
C CYS A 81 -17.13 1.73 35.77
N VAL A 82 -16.88 0.42 35.88
CA VAL A 82 -17.60 -0.49 36.76
C VAL A 82 -16.59 -1.20 37.68
N PRO A 83 -16.80 -1.31 39.00
CA PRO A 83 -17.93 -0.77 39.76
C PRO A 83 -17.94 0.74 39.75
N ALA A 84 -19.14 1.27 39.72
CA ALA A 84 -19.37 2.70 39.75
C ALA A 84 -19.12 3.29 41.15
N PRO A 85 -18.79 4.60 41.25
CA PRO A 85 -18.77 5.33 42.51
C PRO A 85 -20.17 5.29 43.21
N PRO A 86 -20.25 5.72 44.48
CA PRO A 86 -21.49 5.71 45.25
C PRO A 86 -22.71 6.25 44.50
N ASP A 87 -23.89 5.69 44.79
CA ASP A 87 -25.15 5.85 44.01
C ASP A 87 -25.50 7.27 43.56
N THR A 88 -25.14 8.32 44.32
CA THR A 88 -25.48 9.72 43.98
C THR A 88 -24.64 10.25 42.79
N GLU A 89 -23.35 9.94 42.75
CA GLU A 89 -22.47 10.38 41.65
C GLU A 89 -22.79 9.65 40.35
N MET A 90 -23.14 8.37 40.44
CA MET A 90 -23.57 7.58 39.28
C MET A 90 -24.85 8.14 38.68
N ALA A 91 -25.86 8.43 39.53
CA ALA A 91 -27.14 8.99 39.06
C ALA A 91 -26.91 10.34 38.33
N GLN A 92 -26.06 11.21 38.87
CA GLN A 92 -25.70 12.48 38.20
C GLN A 92 -24.95 12.25 36.88
N THR A 93 -23.99 11.31 36.87
CA THR A 93 -23.24 10.96 35.67
C THR A 93 -24.15 10.44 34.55
N LEU A 94 -25.08 9.52 34.90
CA LEU A 94 -26.05 8.98 33.94
C LEU A 94 -27.00 10.05 33.41
N GLN A 95 -27.44 10.97 34.28
CA GLN A 95 -28.29 12.09 33.86
C GLN A 95 -27.54 13.00 32.85
N THR A 96 -26.29 13.37 33.14
CA THR A 96 -25.48 14.19 32.27
C THR A 96 -25.15 13.49 30.94
N LEU A 97 -24.85 12.21 30.97
CA LEU A 97 -24.64 11.40 29.76
C LEU A 97 -25.88 11.34 28.88
N LYS A 98 -27.06 11.23 29.48
CA LYS A 98 -28.35 11.20 28.77
C LYS A 98 -28.68 12.55 28.12
N GLU A 99 -28.35 13.66 28.79
CA GLU A 99 -28.53 15.02 28.25
C GLU A 99 -27.57 15.32 27.10
N LEU A 100 -26.35 14.79 27.15
CA LEU A 100 -25.33 14.99 26.13
C LEU A 100 -25.44 13.99 24.97
N ASP A 101 -26.14 12.86 25.19
CA ASP A 101 -26.34 11.75 24.23
C ASP A 101 -25.07 11.40 23.40
N PRO A 102 -23.93 11.12 24.04
CA PRO A 102 -22.70 10.81 23.35
C PRO A 102 -22.80 9.40 22.69
N GLY A 103 -23.29 9.35 21.48
CA GLY A 103 -23.38 8.10 20.70
C GLY A 103 -24.80 7.51 20.59
N GLY A 104 -25.84 8.19 21.09
CA GLY A 104 -27.25 7.79 20.89
C GLY A 104 -27.64 6.42 21.44
N LYS A 105 -26.99 6.00 22.55
CA LYS A 105 -27.20 4.67 23.14
C LYS A 105 -27.98 4.76 24.45
N ASP A 106 -28.88 3.79 24.69
CA ASP A 106 -29.52 3.61 26.02
C ASP A 106 -28.48 3.11 27.06
N VAL A 107 -27.83 4.05 27.71
CA VAL A 107 -26.77 3.80 28.69
C VAL A 107 -27.25 2.99 29.88
N GLU A 108 -28.49 3.19 30.34
CA GLU A 108 -29.05 2.49 31.52
C GLU A 108 -29.23 0.99 31.25
N THR A 109 -29.80 0.63 30.11
CA THR A 109 -29.98 -0.78 29.72
C THR A 109 -28.64 -1.48 29.49
N GLN A 110 -27.68 -0.79 28.84
CA GLN A 110 -26.35 -1.35 28.63
C GLN A 110 -25.57 -1.53 29.93
N LEU A 111 -25.66 -0.59 30.87
CA LEU A 111 -25.03 -0.70 32.18
C LEU A 111 -25.58 -1.89 32.97
N ALA A 112 -26.89 -2.07 32.99
CA ALA A 112 -27.53 -3.19 33.70
C ALA A 112 -27.06 -4.55 33.13
N ALA A 113 -27.01 -4.68 31.80
CA ALA A 113 -26.50 -5.88 31.14
C ALA A 113 -25.01 -6.12 31.43
N PHE A 114 -24.20 -5.08 31.38
CA PHE A 114 -22.76 -5.17 31.62
C PHE A 114 -22.44 -5.56 33.08
N CYS A 115 -23.09 -4.91 34.06
CA CYS A 115 -22.91 -5.22 35.48
C CYS A 115 -23.38 -6.64 35.86
N SER A 116 -24.28 -7.23 35.09
CA SER A 116 -24.67 -8.62 35.26
C SER A 116 -23.59 -9.61 34.78
N ALA A 117 -22.74 -9.19 33.85
CA ALA A 117 -21.71 -10.03 33.21
C ALA A 117 -20.34 -9.89 33.87
N VAL A 118 -19.99 -8.71 34.39
CA VAL A 118 -18.67 -8.41 34.96
C VAL A 118 -18.76 -7.64 36.26
N SER A 119 -17.84 -7.93 37.19
CA SER A 119 -17.77 -7.29 38.48
C SER A 119 -16.90 -6.03 38.52
N ALA A 120 -16.04 -5.84 37.52
CA ALA A 120 -15.21 -4.67 37.35
C ALA A 120 -14.75 -4.58 35.87
N GLY A 121 -14.74 -3.39 35.32
CA GLY A 121 -14.33 -3.16 33.92
C GLY A 121 -14.78 -1.81 33.39
N GLU A 122 -14.80 -1.65 32.10
CA GLU A 122 -15.21 -0.44 31.41
C GLU A 122 -16.27 -0.78 30.34
N LEU A 123 -17.38 -0.06 30.36
CA LEU A 123 -18.46 -0.16 29.36
C LEU A 123 -18.25 0.94 28.33
N PRO A 124 -17.94 0.62 27.05
CA PRO A 124 -17.81 1.63 26.01
C PRO A 124 -19.15 2.32 25.72
N LEU A 125 -19.21 3.64 25.81
CA LEU A 125 -20.41 4.44 25.56
C LEU A 125 -20.39 5.13 24.21
N ALA A 126 -19.26 5.76 23.86
CA ALA A 126 -19.08 6.44 22.59
C ALA A 126 -17.64 6.30 22.12
N GLU A 127 -17.48 6.23 20.81
CA GLU A 127 -16.18 6.14 20.15
C GLU A 127 -16.03 7.27 19.10
N ASN A 128 -14.79 7.64 18.80
CA ASN A 128 -14.46 8.65 17.80
C ASN A 128 -15.02 10.06 18.10
N LEU A 129 -15.13 10.42 19.36
CA LEU A 129 -15.52 11.76 19.75
C LEU A 129 -14.48 12.78 19.29
N THR A 130 -14.95 13.86 18.69
CA THR A 130 -14.09 15.00 18.32
C THR A 130 -13.62 15.76 19.56
N GLN A 131 -12.58 16.57 19.39
CA GLN A 131 -12.09 17.44 20.46
C GLN A 131 -13.17 18.39 21.00
N ALA A 132 -14.07 18.88 20.13
CA ALA A 132 -15.18 19.73 20.54
C ALA A 132 -16.20 18.99 21.41
N GLN A 133 -16.56 17.77 21.04
CA GLN A 133 -17.44 16.92 21.85
C GLN A 133 -16.78 16.55 23.18
N CYS A 134 -15.47 16.23 23.17
CA CYS A 134 -14.70 16.00 24.37
C CYS A 134 -14.71 17.21 25.30
N GLN A 135 -14.50 18.43 24.78
CA GLN A 135 -14.58 19.66 25.58
C GLN A 135 -15.96 19.87 26.19
N SER A 136 -17.04 19.52 25.49
CA SER A 136 -18.40 19.59 26.05
C SER A 136 -18.60 18.63 27.23
N LEU A 137 -18.08 17.40 27.13
CA LEU A 137 -18.08 16.43 28.22
C LEU A 137 -17.26 16.89 29.42
N LEU A 138 -16.07 17.46 29.17
CA LEU A 138 -15.22 18.06 30.21
C LEU A 138 -15.90 19.23 30.91
N ALA A 139 -16.55 20.11 30.15
CA ALA A 139 -17.31 21.24 30.69
C ALA A 139 -18.49 20.78 31.55
N ALA A 140 -19.08 19.64 31.27
CA ALA A 140 -20.10 19.00 32.09
C ALA A 140 -19.54 18.28 33.33
N GLY A 141 -18.20 18.25 33.52
CA GLY A 141 -17.54 17.67 34.70
C GLY A 141 -17.46 16.15 34.73
N LEU A 142 -17.80 15.45 33.65
CA LEU A 142 -17.93 13.99 33.63
C LEU A 142 -16.66 13.21 34.02
N PRO A 143 -15.43 13.55 33.55
CA PRO A 143 -14.23 12.80 33.96
C PRO A 143 -13.84 12.98 35.42
N GLN A 144 -14.32 14.03 36.09
CA GLN A 144 -13.98 14.32 37.50
C GLN A 144 -14.69 13.39 38.49
N SER A 145 -15.78 12.75 38.06
CA SER A 145 -16.57 11.84 38.94
C SER A 145 -15.92 10.48 39.18
N GLY A 146 -14.84 10.12 38.44
CA GLY A 146 -14.25 8.79 38.48
C GLY A 146 -15.14 7.66 37.88
N ALA A 147 -16.41 7.97 37.59
CA ALA A 147 -17.34 7.04 36.95
C ALA A 147 -17.12 6.88 35.46
N VAL A 148 -16.48 7.86 34.84
CA VAL A 148 -16.27 7.92 33.38
C VAL A 148 -14.80 8.04 33.08
N ARG A 149 -14.35 7.27 32.10
CA ARG A 149 -13.01 7.40 31.51
C ARG A 149 -13.13 7.96 30.11
N LEU A 150 -12.37 9.02 29.85
CA LEU A 150 -12.16 9.56 28.52
C LEU A 150 -10.74 9.19 28.09
N THR A 151 -10.63 8.40 27.03
CA THR A 151 -9.36 7.90 26.51
C THR A 151 -9.09 8.51 25.15
N ALA A 152 -7.97 9.22 25.01
CA ALA A 152 -7.49 9.68 23.71
C ALA A 152 -6.88 8.50 22.94
N ARG A 153 -7.22 8.38 21.64
CA ARG A 153 -6.56 7.45 20.74
C ARG A 153 -6.37 8.06 19.36
N GLY A 154 -5.45 7.49 18.59
CA GLY A 154 -5.30 7.83 17.17
C GLY A 154 -6.40 7.20 16.33
N THR A 155 -6.89 7.94 15.35
CA THR A 155 -7.67 7.41 14.23
C THR A 155 -6.96 7.71 12.93
N ARG A 156 -6.91 6.73 12.03
CA ARG A 156 -6.14 6.82 10.79
C ARG A 156 -6.86 7.64 9.75
N THR A 157 -6.24 8.74 9.30
CA THR A 157 -6.82 9.69 8.37
C THR A 157 -5.87 9.94 7.20
N ALA A 158 -6.37 9.80 5.97
CA ALA A 158 -5.69 10.27 4.77
C ALA A 158 -5.93 11.77 4.60
N VAL A 159 -4.86 12.57 4.48
CA VAL A 159 -4.95 14.04 4.33
C VAL A 159 -5.68 14.40 3.03
N ASP A 160 -5.40 13.66 1.96
CA ASP A 160 -6.11 13.72 0.69
C ASP A 160 -6.52 12.29 0.32
N GLY A 161 -7.79 11.95 0.56
CA GLY A 161 -8.31 10.59 0.39
C GLY A 161 -8.23 10.07 -1.05
N THR A 162 -8.08 10.95 -2.05
CA THR A 162 -7.97 10.57 -3.47
C THR A 162 -6.50 10.47 -3.94
N LEU A 163 -5.55 10.81 -3.08
CA LEU A 163 -4.13 10.76 -3.41
C LEU A 163 -3.60 9.32 -3.26
N ALA A 164 -3.42 8.63 -4.37
CA ALA A 164 -2.86 7.28 -4.44
C ALA A 164 -3.49 6.24 -3.47
N PRO A 165 -4.83 6.12 -3.38
CA PRO A 165 -5.48 5.28 -2.39
C PRO A 165 -5.09 3.80 -2.50
N GLN A 166 -4.88 3.28 -3.71
CA GLN A 166 -4.45 1.90 -3.92
C GLN A 166 -3.02 1.64 -3.42
N LEU A 167 -2.17 2.68 -3.37
CA LEU A 167 -0.79 2.61 -2.91
C LEU A 167 -0.69 2.80 -1.39
N LEU A 168 -1.27 3.88 -0.86
CA LEU A 168 -1.20 4.20 0.57
C LEU A 168 -1.82 3.09 1.41
N GLY A 169 -2.95 2.56 0.96
CA GLY A 169 -3.59 1.46 1.65
C GLY A 169 -4.49 1.92 2.79
N GLY A 170 -4.88 0.99 3.63
CA GLY A 170 -5.76 1.28 4.75
C GLY A 170 -5.66 0.29 5.89
N VAL A 171 -6.14 0.73 7.05
CA VAL A 171 -6.21 -0.08 8.27
C VAL A 171 -7.61 -0.65 8.48
N GLY A 172 -7.71 -1.76 9.18
CA GLY A 172 -8.98 -2.40 9.52
C GLY A 172 -8.84 -3.41 10.63
N ALA A 173 -9.98 -3.89 11.15
CA ALA A 173 -10.00 -4.94 12.15
C ALA A 173 -9.36 -6.22 11.60
N MET A 174 -8.71 -6.98 12.47
CA MET A 174 -8.12 -8.27 12.11
C MET A 174 -9.19 -9.32 11.84
N SER A 175 -8.96 -10.18 10.84
CA SER A 175 -9.68 -11.44 10.73
C SER A 175 -9.23 -12.43 11.81
N ALA A 176 -10.02 -13.47 12.05
CA ALA A 176 -9.64 -14.53 12.99
C ALA A 176 -8.31 -15.20 12.61
N GLU A 177 -8.06 -15.38 11.31
CA GLU A 177 -6.82 -15.95 10.77
C GLU A 177 -5.62 -15.02 11.00
N GLN A 178 -5.78 -13.73 10.74
CA GLN A 178 -4.74 -12.72 10.99
C GLN A 178 -4.39 -12.66 12.49
N TRP A 179 -5.41 -12.68 13.36
CA TRP A 179 -5.18 -12.70 14.79
C TRP A 179 -4.46 -13.98 15.24
N ALA A 180 -4.85 -15.14 14.72
CA ALA A 180 -4.18 -16.41 15.05
C ALA A 180 -2.68 -16.37 14.75
N GLN A 181 -2.27 -15.66 13.70
CA GLN A 181 -0.87 -15.47 13.33
C GLN A 181 -0.15 -14.41 14.19
N LYS A 182 -0.87 -13.33 14.57
CA LYS A 182 -0.27 -12.17 15.24
C LYS A 182 -0.44 -12.15 16.78
N LYS A 183 -1.28 -13.01 17.35
CA LYS A 183 -1.48 -13.09 18.83
C LYS A 183 -0.19 -13.33 19.62
N ALA A 184 0.75 -14.08 19.05
CA ALA A 184 2.06 -14.31 19.67
C ALA A 184 2.92 -13.04 19.78
N GLN A 185 2.61 -12.02 19.00
CA GLN A 185 3.24 -10.69 19.03
C GLN A 185 2.55 -9.75 20.05
N GLY A 186 1.58 -10.25 20.82
CA GLY A 186 0.86 -9.49 21.85
C GLY A 186 -0.27 -8.62 21.33
N LEU A 187 -0.75 -8.84 20.10
CA LEU A 187 -1.90 -8.10 19.56
C LEU A 187 -3.20 -8.62 20.17
N ALA A 188 -4.09 -7.68 20.52
CA ALA A 188 -5.46 -8.00 20.89
C ALA A 188 -6.32 -8.18 19.62
N MET A 189 -7.40 -8.96 19.72
CA MET A 189 -8.25 -9.29 18.57
C MET A 189 -8.99 -8.08 17.99
N ASP A 190 -9.22 -7.06 18.81
CA ASP A 190 -9.91 -5.82 18.48
C ASP A 190 -8.99 -4.74 17.90
N GLU A 191 -7.68 -5.01 17.76
CA GLU A 191 -6.76 -4.08 17.15
C GLU A 191 -6.96 -3.96 15.64
N SER A 192 -6.82 -2.72 15.15
CA SER A 192 -6.72 -2.45 13.72
C SER A 192 -5.29 -2.62 13.23
N ILE A 193 -5.14 -3.29 12.09
CA ILE A 193 -3.86 -3.48 11.39
C ILE A 193 -3.96 -2.98 9.95
N GLY A 194 -2.82 -2.77 9.30
CA GLY A 194 -2.77 -2.51 7.87
C GLY A 194 -3.33 -3.69 7.07
N GLN A 195 -4.29 -3.43 6.18
CA GLN A 195 -4.98 -4.46 5.41
C GLN A 195 -4.45 -4.58 3.97
N TRP A 196 -4.05 -3.48 3.37
CA TRP A 196 -3.44 -3.44 2.03
C TRP A 196 -2.52 -2.24 1.88
N GLY A 197 -1.77 -2.19 0.78
CA GLY A 197 -0.87 -1.09 0.44
C GLY A 197 0.30 -0.94 1.41
N LEU A 198 0.82 0.29 1.50
CA LEU A 198 1.94 0.62 2.38
C LEU A 198 1.60 0.43 3.86
N GLU A 199 0.34 0.65 4.24
CA GLU A 199 -0.15 0.38 5.59
C GLU A 199 0.07 -1.07 6.02
N ALA A 200 -0.16 -2.03 5.10
CA ALA A 200 0.05 -3.45 5.37
C ALA A 200 1.53 -3.85 5.27
N ALA A 201 2.24 -3.33 4.27
CA ALA A 201 3.64 -3.68 4.04
C ALA A 201 4.56 -3.19 5.18
N TRP A 202 4.24 -2.05 5.77
CA TRP A 202 5.00 -1.41 6.84
C TRP A 202 4.31 -1.50 8.22
N GLU A 203 3.38 -2.47 8.39
CA GLU A 203 2.62 -2.65 9.62
C GLU A 203 3.50 -2.67 10.87
N ASP A 204 4.59 -3.44 10.85
CA ASP A 204 5.44 -3.64 12.04
C ASP A 204 6.19 -2.36 12.45
N ALA A 205 6.52 -1.47 11.51
CA ALA A 205 7.13 -0.18 11.79
C ALA A 205 6.07 0.86 12.18
N LEU A 206 4.97 0.92 11.42
CA LEU A 206 3.93 1.95 11.60
C LEU A 206 3.10 1.78 12.87
N ARG A 207 2.82 0.55 13.31
CA ARG A 207 1.84 0.24 14.36
C ARG A 207 2.16 0.83 15.74
N GLY A 208 3.44 0.94 16.10
CA GLY A 208 3.87 1.25 17.46
C GLY A 208 3.62 0.09 18.46
N ARG A 209 3.80 0.37 19.73
CA ARG A 209 3.59 -0.61 20.81
C ARG A 209 2.71 -0.01 21.88
N ALA A 210 1.57 -0.64 22.14
CA ALA A 210 0.63 -0.20 23.16
C ALA A 210 1.24 -0.28 24.56
N GLY A 211 0.87 0.68 25.40
CA GLY A 211 1.11 0.65 26.83
C GLY A 211 0.04 -0.12 27.58
N SER A 212 0.22 -0.26 28.89
CA SER A 212 -0.75 -0.90 29.78
C SER A 212 -0.86 -0.17 31.12
N LEU A 213 -2.10 -0.06 31.60
CA LEU A 213 -2.48 0.55 32.85
C LEU A 213 -3.19 -0.50 33.72
N LYS A 214 -2.66 -0.79 34.90
CA LYS A 214 -3.35 -1.62 35.88
C LYS A 214 -4.27 -0.74 36.72
N VAL A 215 -5.55 -1.05 36.70
CA VAL A 215 -6.56 -0.44 37.55
C VAL A 215 -6.90 -1.41 38.66
N THR A 216 -6.72 -0.98 39.91
CA THR A 216 -7.09 -1.74 41.11
C THR A 216 -8.26 -1.04 41.77
N VAL A 217 -9.35 -1.76 41.98
CA VAL A 217 -10.58 -1.27 42.60
C VAL A 217 -10.77 -1.96 43.91
N ASP A 218 -10.94 -1.19 45.00
CA ASP A 218 -11.34 -1.69 46.31
C ASP A 218 -12.88 -1.75 46.39
N ARG A 219 -13.40 -2.97 46.46
CA ARG A 219 -14.85 -3.22 46.50
C ARG A 219 -15.51 -2.75 47.79
N SER A 220 -14.73 -2.48 48.84
CA SER A 220 -15.27 -2.08 50.12
C SER A 220 -15.65 -0.59 50.19
N ASN A 221 -14.92 0.25 49.47
CA ASN A 221 -15.09 1.69 49.47
C ASN A 221 -15.18 2.35 48.07
N GLY A 222 -15.09 1.53 47.01
CA GLY A 222 -15.08 2.00 45.64
C GLY A 222 -13.79 2.73 45.23
N GLY A 223 -12.78 2.73 46.11
CA GLY A 223 -11.48 3.38 45.85
C GLY A 223 -10.78 2.80 44.62
N ARG A 224 -10.24 3.66 43.79
CA ARG A 224 -9.58 3.28 42.54
C ARG A 224 -8.13 3.75 42.52
N THR A 225 -7.22 2.85 42.20
CA THR A 225 -5.80 3.14 42.06
C THR A 225 -5.35 2.71 40.68
N GLU A 226 -4.67 3.61 39.97
CA GLU A 226 -4.15 3.40 38.64
C GLU A 226 -2.63 3.38 38.66
N THR A 227 -2.06 2.37 38.01
CA THR A 227 -0.60 2.21 37.92
C THR A 227 -0.20 1.89 36.48
N ILE A 228 0.56 2.77 35.84
CA ILE A 228 1.11 2.52 34.51
C ILE A 228 2.13 1.38 34.63
N GLN A 229 1.88 0.28 33.92
CA GLN A 229 2.78 -0.87 33.86
C GLN A 229 3.76 -0.75 32.70
N SER A 230 3.31 -0.21 31.56
CA SER A 230 4.15 0.11 30.41
C SER A 230 3.63 1.37 29.71
N THR A 231 4.54 2.22 29.28
CA THR A 231 4.20 3.41 28.47
C THR A 231 4.04 3.02 27.01
N PRO A 232 3.06 3.60 26.28
CA PRO A 232 2.93 3.39 24.85
C PRO A 232 4.14 3.96 24.09
N GLN A 233 4.53 3.30 23.02
CA GLN A 233 5.58 3.75 22.10
C GLN A 233 4.96 3.99 20.73
N ALA A 234 5.07 5.19 20.21
CA ALA A 234 4.57 5.52 18.86
C ALA A 234 5.28 4.68 17.80
N GLY A 235 4.59 4.43 16.70
CA GLY A 235 5.19 3.81 15.52
C GLY A 235 6.11 4.77 14.78
N ASP A 236 6.97 4.20 13.94
CA ASP A 236 7.92 4.96 13.12
C ASP A 236 7.18 5.72 12.00
N THR A 237 7.66 6.91 11.68
CA THR A 237 7.21 7.65 10.50
C THR A 237 7.83 7.05 9.24
N LEU A 238 7.00 6.72 8.25
CA LEU A 238 7.42 6.20 6.95
C LEU A 238 7.57 7.36 5.96
N HIS A 239 8.79 7.62 5.51
CA HIS A 239 9.13 8.59 4.48
C HIS A 239 9.13 7.90 3.12
N LEU A 240 8.38 8.44 2.16
CA LEU A 240 8.30 7.92 0.81
C LEU A 240 9.21 8.68 -0.15
N TYR A 241 9.59 8.04 -1.27
CA TYR A 241 10.14 8.73 -2.44
C TYR A 241 9.08 9.55 -3.18
N LEU A 242 7.80 9.23 -2.98
CA LEU A 242 6.68 9.90 -3.63
C LEU A 242 6.71 11.41 -3.35
N ASP A 243 6.49 12.19 -4.41
CA ASP A 243 6.34 13.64 -4.36
C ASP A 243 4.86 13.99 -4.59
N VAL A 244 4.25 14.63 -3.62
CA VAL A 244 2.80 14.89 -3.62
C VAL A 244 2.37 15.77 -4.79
N ASP A 245 3.19 16.75 -5.16
CA ASP A 245 2.85 17.69 -6.24
C ASP A 245 3.01 17.05 -7.62
N LEU A 246 4.06 16.21 -7.78
CA LEU A 246 4.20 15.39 -8.99
C LEU A 246 3.07 14.38 -9.10
N GLN A 247 2.68 13.73 -8.01
CA GLN A 247 1.57 12.77 -7.97
C GLN A 247 0.25 13.42 -8.41
N ARG A 248 -0.07 14.60 -7.89
CA ARG A 248 -1.26 15.39 -8.29
C ARG A 248 -1.20 15.84 -9.74
N THR A 249 -0.03 16.32 -10.18
CA THR A 249 0.19 16.73 -11.58
C THR A 249 -0.05 15.57 -12.53
N LEU A 250 0.55 14.42 -12.22
CA LEU A 250 0.44 13.22 -13.06
C LEU A 250 -0.98 12.65 -13.07
N ARG A 251 -1.65 12.64 -11.90
CA ARG A 251 -3.06 12.23 -11.77
C ARG A 251 -3.97 13.10 -12.64
N SER A 252 -3.83 14.41 -12.50
CA SER A 252 -4.63 15.37 -13.28
C SER A 252 -4.37 15.24 -14.78
N ALA A 253 -3.11 15.09 -15.19
CA ALA A 253 -2.74 14.92 -16.59
C ALA A 253 -3.32 13.62 -17.19
N LEU A 254 -3.28 12.51 -16.45
CA LEU A 254 -3.85 11.24 -16.90
C LEU A 254 -5.37 11.30 -16.99
N GLN A 255 -6.02 11.86 -15.97
CA GLN A 255 -7.48 12.05 -15.94
C GLN A 255 -7.95 12.92 -17.11
N GLN A 256 -7.35 14.10 -17.27
CA GLN A 256 -7.66 15.03 -18.36
C GLN A 256 -7.42 14.40 -19.72
N GLN A 257 -6.38 13.58 -19.87
CA GLN A 257 -6.10 12.91 -21.13
C GLN A 257 -7.16 11.85 -21.45
N ILE A 258 -7.62 11.05 -20.47
CA ILE A 258 -8.71 10.10 -20.66
C ILE A 258 -9.98 10.84 -21.12
N GLU A 259 -10.36 11.90 -20.42
CA GLU A 259 -11.54 12.73 -20.77
C GLU A 259 -11.41 13.36 -22.16
N THR A 260 -10.23 13.85 -22.52
CA THR A 260 -9.95 14.41 -23.86
C THR A 260 -10.12 13.35 -24.94
N LEU A 261 -9.65 12.13 -24.71
CA LEU A 261 -9.81 11.03 -25.65
C LEU A 261 -11.28 10.66 -25.85
N GLN A 262 -12.03 10.53 -24.76
CA GLN A 262 -13.47 10.25 -24.80
C GLN A 262 -14.25 11.31 -25.60
N ALA A 263 -13.90 12.59 -25.39
CA ALA A 263 -14.59 13.71 -26.03
C ALA A 263 -14.21 13.92 -27.51
N THR A 264 -12.96 13.62 -27.89
CA THR A 264 -12.43 14.05 -29.20
C THR A 264 -12.11 12.92 -30.17
N LYS A 265 -11.97 11.69 -29.71
CA LYS A 265 -11.58 10.57 -30.56
C LYS A 265 -12.77 9.77 -31.05
N PRO A 266 -12.70 9.22 -32.27
CA PRO A 266 -13.70 8.28 -32.76
C PRO A 266 -13.54 6.91 -32.09
N GLU A 267 -14.54 6.06 -32.28
CA GLU A 267 -14.57 4.68 -31.84
C GLU A 267 -13.31 3.93 -32.25
N GLY A 268 -12.75 3.13 -31.31
CA GLY A 268 -11.51 2.37 -31.49
C GLY A 268 -10.22 3.19 -31.55
N LYS A 269 -10.29 4.50 -31.40
CA LYS A 269 -9.13 5.41 -31.43
C LYS A 269 -8.91 6.14 -30.10
N GLY A 270 -9.65 5.76 -29.05
CA GLY A 270 -9.55 6.30 -27.71
C GLY A 270 -10.85 6.80 -27.10
N LYS A 271 -11.97 6.76 -27.82
CA LYS A 271 -13.29 7.16 -27.30
C LYS A 271 -13.70 6.31 -26.09
N GLU A 272 -13.27 5.05 -26.06
CA GLU A 272 -13.58 4.09 -25.00
C GLU A 272 -12.57 4.11 -23.85
N ALA A 273 -11.64 5.07 -23.84
CA ALA A 273 -10.67 5.21 -22.76
C ALA A 273 -11.40 5.35 -21.40
N CYS A 274 -11.10 4.49 -20.44
CA CYS A 274 -11.89 4.44 -19.19
C CYS A 274 -11.01 4.32 -17.93
N ALA A 275 -9.77 3.89 -18.10
CA ALA A 275 -8.86 3.62 -17.00
C ALA A 275 -7.41 3.78 -17.45
N GLY A 276 -6.49 3.87 -16.50
CA GLY A 276 -5.08 3.95 -16.85
C GLY A 276 -4.15 3.98 -15.65
N ALA A 277 -2.86 3.92 -15.93
CA ALA A 277 -1.80 4.07 -14.94
C ALA A 277 -0.67 4.93 -15.48
N ALA A 278 -0.04 5.67 -14.58
CA ALA A 278 1.17 6.44 -14.88
C ALA A 278 2.15 6.32 -13.71
N VAL A 279 3.42 6.06 -14.03
CA VAL A 279 4.48 5.86 -13.03
C VAL A 279 5.67 6.72 -13.40
N VAL A 280 6.24 7.40 -12.41
CA VAL A 280 7.50 8.14 -12.54
C VAL A 280 8.50 7.58 -11.53
N VAL A 281 9.68 7.23 -12.00
CA VAL A 281 10.78 6.73 -11.16
C VAL A 281 12.02 7.61 -11.30
N ASP A 282 12.72 7.83 -10.22
CA ASP A 282 14.07 8.40 -10.22
C ASP A 282 15.05 7.35 -10.74
N VAL A 283 15.75 7.65 -11.83
CA VAL A 283 16.65 6.67 -12.45
C VAL A 283 17.94 6.46 -11.68
N GLN A 284 18.31 7.35 -10.75
CA GLN A 284 19.53 7.25 -9.97
C GLN A 284 19.33 6.41 -8.70
N THR A 285 18.21 6.64 -8.01
CA THR A 285 17.92 6.01 -6.72
C THR A 285 17.00 4.79 -6.82
N GLY A 286 16.25 4.64 -7.90
CA GLY A 286 15.16 3.67 -8.01
C GLY A 286 13.89 4.08 -7.27
N GLY A 287 13.85 5.27 -6.67
CA GLY A 287 12.69 5.77 -5.95
C GLY A 287 11.48 6.01 -6.86
N VAL A 288 10.31 5.54 -6.47
CA VAL A 288 9.05 5.79 -7.18
C VAL A 288 8.51 7.15 -6.73
N LEU A 289 8.65 8.15 -7.62
CA LEU A 289 8.29 9.54 -7.35
C LEU A 289 6.80 9.82 -7.50
N ALA A 290 6.11 9.09 -8.38
CA ALA A 290 4.67 9.13 -8.54
C ALA A 290 4.13 7.79 -9.07
N ALA A 291 2.94 7.40 -8.61
CA ALA A 291 2.28 6.15 -8.99
C ALA A 291 0.76 6.36 -9.03
N VAL A 292 0.24 6.62 -10.22
CA VAL A 292 -1.17 6.92 -10.46
C VAL A 292 -1.89 5.70 -11.01
N SER A 293 -3.00 5.35 -10.41
CA SER A 293 -3.93 4.31 -10.88
C SER A 293 -5.34 4.90 -10.96
N LEU A 294 -5.92 4.97 -12.15
CA LEU A 294 -7.27 5.50 -12.39
C LEU A 294 -8.19 4.41 -12.99
N PRO A 295 -9.49 4.45 -12.67
CA PRO A 295 -10.09 5.33 -11.68
C PRO A 295 -9.58 5.05 -10.28
N ASP A 296 -9.56 6.09 -9.47
CA ASP A 296 -9.25 5.98 -8.03
C ASP A 296 -10.54 6.03 -7.19
N TYR A 297 -10.37 6.03 -5.88
CA TYR A 297 -11.47 6.14 -4.92
C TYR A 297 -11.01 6.98 -3.71
N ASN A 298 -11.94 7.33 -2.82
CA ASN A 298 -11.61 8.10 -1.63
C ASN A 298 -11.39 7.18 -0.42
N LEU A 299 -10.18 7.21 0.17
CA LEU A 299 -9.84 6.45 1.37
C LEU A 299 -10.70 6.85 2.59
N ALA A 300 -11.23 8.06 2.65
CA ALA A 300 -12.07 8.47 3.77
C ALA A 300 -13.45 7.78 3.76
N SER A 301 -13.99 7.46 2.57
CA SER A 301 -15.33 6.86 2.41
C SER A 301 -15.30 5.41 1.89
N TRP A 302 -14.13 4.84 1.61
CA TRP A 302 -14.00 3.55 0.90
C TRP A 302 -14.82 2.40 1.50
N ARG A 303 -14.97 2.37 2.85
CA ARG A 303 -15.77 1.33 3.52
C ARG A 303 -17.25 1.45 3.23
N GLN A 304 -17.76 2.68 3.17
CA GLN A 304 -19.15 2.98 2.84
C GLN A 304 -19.42 2.69 1.36
N ASP A 305 -18.43 2.99 0.50
CA ASP A 305 -18.51 2.86 -0.95
C ASP A 305 -18.12 1.45 -1.45
N TYR A 306 -17.67 0.55 -0.56
CA TYR A 306 -17.03 -0.72 -0.93
C TYR A 306 -17.86 -1.58 -1.89
N ALA A 307 -19.17 -1.67 -1.66
CA ALA A 307 -20.07 -2.43 -2.52
C ALA A 307 -20.13 -1.84 -3.95
N ALA A 308 -20.20 -0.51 -4.06
CA ALA A 308 -20.20 0.19 -5.34
C ALA A 308 -18.83 0.07 -6.05
N LEU A 309 -17.72 0.22 -5.29
CA LEU A 309 -16.36 0.09 -5.82
C LEU A 309 -16.08 -1.32 -6.34
N THR A 310 -16.60 -2.33 -5.66
CA THR A 310 -16.44 -3.75 -6.07
C THR A 310 -17.28 -4.07 -7.31
N ALA A 311 -18.47 -3.48 -7.44
CA ALA A 311 -19.37 -3.70 -8.57
C ALA A 311 -19.00 -2.87 -9.81
N ALA A 312 -18.08 -1.91 -9.70
CA ALA A 312 -17.72 -1.03 -10.80
C ALA A 312 -16.95 -1.78 -11.90
N GLU A 313 -17.41 -1.71 -13.14
CA GLU A 313 -16.77 -2.35 -14.31
C GLU A 313 -15.32 -1.90 -14.52
N THR A 314 -15.02 -0.65 -14.16
CA THR A 314 -13.67 -0.07 -14.27
C THR A 314 -12.70 -0.51 -13.15
N SER A 315 -13.17 -1.31 -12.18
CA SER A 315 -12.35 -1.90 -11.11
C SER A 315 -11.42 -0.90 -10.39
N PRO A 316 -11.95 0.14 -9.69
CA PRO A 316 -11.15 1.19 -9.07
C PRO A 316 -10.25 0.69 -7.92
N LEU A 317 -10.59 -0.44 -7.29
CA LEU A 317 -9.79 -1.04 -6.22
C LEU A 317 -8.48 -1.66 -6.73
N VAL A 318 -8.36 -1.93 -8.03
CA VAL A 318 -7.15 -2.52 -8.60
C VAL A 318 -6.02 -1.49 -8.64
N ASN A 319 -4.89 -1.82 -8.02
CA ASN A 319 -3.65 -1.05 -8.21
C ASN A 319 -3.06 -1.39 -9.58
N ARG A 320 -3.42 -0.60 -10.61
CA ARG A 320 -2.96 -0.82 -11.98
C ARG A 320 -1.45 -0.68 -12.15
N VAL A 321 -0.82 0.12 -11.30
CA VAL A 321 0.64 0.31 -11.33
C VAL A 321 1.37 -1.00 -11.04
N LEU A 322 0.93 -1.72 -10.00
CA LEU A 322 1.57 -2.95 -9.51
C LEU A 322 1.00 -4.21 -10.16
N ASN A 323 -0.32 -4.25 -10.38
CA ASN A 323 -1.05 -5.47 -10.70
C ASN A 323 -1.71 -5.45 -12.09
N GLY A 324 -1.76 -4.30 -12.75
CA GLY A 324 -2.24 -4.22 -14.14
C GLY A 324 -1.35 -5.01 -15.08
N GLN A 325 -1.94 -5.80 -15.96
CA GLN A 325 -1.24 -6.67 -16.90
C GLN A 325 -1.53 -6.24 -18.33
N TYR A 326 -0.54 -5.64 -18.99
CA TYR A 326 -0.71 -5.05 -20.32
C TYR A 326 0.36 -5.56 -21.28
N ALA A 327 -0.04 -5.90 -22.48
CA ALA A 327 0.92 -6.12 -23.56
C ALA A 327 1.65 -4.78 -23.84
N PRO A 328 2.98 -4.74 -23.85
CA PRO A 328 3.72 -3.50 -24.09
C PRO A 328 3.64 -2.99 -25.54
N GLY A 329 3.29 -3.87 -26.47
CA GLY A 329 3.31 -3.55 -27.88
C GLY A 329 4.70 -3.06 -28.32
N SER A 330 4.74 -2.09 -29.21
CA SER A 330 6.00 -1.55 -29.75
C SER A 330 6.92 -0.92 -28.69
N ALA A 331 6.48 -0.71 -27.43
CA ALA A 331 7.36 -0.31 -26.33
C ALA A 331 8.38 -1.41 -25.97
N PHE A 332 8.17 -2.65 -26.39
CA PHE A 332 9.08 -3.78 -26.22
C PHE A 332 10.29 -3.75 -27.17
N LYS A 333 10.20 -3.07 -28.32
CA LYS A 333 11.21 -3.08 -29.39
C LYS A 333 12.62 -2.66 -28.95
N PRO A 334 12.84 -1.69 -28.05
CA PRO A 334 14.16 -1.40 -27.52
C PRO A 334 14.86 -2.61 -26.88
N ALA A 335 14.13 -3.50 -26.19
CA ALA A 335 14.69 -4.72 -25.61
C ALA A 335 15.17 -5.71 -26.69
N VAL A 336 14.39 -5.87 -27.76
CA VAL A 336 14.79 -6.69 -28.93
C VAL A 336 16.02 -6.09 -29.62
N ALA A 337 16.09 -4.77 -29.76
CA ALA A 337 17.25 -4.08 -30.31
C ALA A 337 18.50 -4.28 -29.43
N ALA A 338 18.37 -4.13 -28.11
CA ALA A 338 19.45 -4.36 -27.15
C ALA A 338 19.99 -5.79 -27.24
N SER A 339 19.10 -6.76 -27.23
CA SER A 339 19.45 -8.18 -27.36
C SER A 339 20.19 -8.47 -28.67
N ALA A 340 19.69 -7.94 -29.79
CA ALA A 340 20.28 -8.19 -31.11
C ALA A 340 21.65 -7.50 -31.31
N LEU A 341 21.84 -6.32 -30.75
CA LEU A 341 23.14 -5.62 -30.74
C LEU A 341 24.15 -6.37 -29.83
N ALA A 342 23.74 -6.77 -28.64
CA ALA A 342 24.60 -7.50 -27.72
C ALA A 342 25.01 -8.87 -28.26
N ALA A 343 24.11 -9.55 -28.98
CA ALA A 343 24.38 -10.83 -29.64
C ALA A 343 25.13 -10.70 -30.98
N GLY A 344 25.45 -9.48 -31.44
CA GLY A 344 26.12 -9.26 -32.73
C GLY A 344 25.27 -9.61 -33.96
N ILE A 345 23.95 -9.84 -33.81
CA ILE A 345 23.04 -10.13 -34.94
C ILE A 345 22.84 -8.94 -35.82
N ILE A 346 22.95 -7.73 -35.28
CA ILE A 346 22.92 -6.46 -35.97
C ILE A 346 24.02 -5.55 -35.44
N THR A 347 24.38 -4.56 -36.27
CA THR A 347 25.12 -3.34 -35.86
C THR A 347 24.20 -2.13 -36.00
N PRO A 348 24.55 -0.96 -35.46
CA PRO A 348 23.76 0.26 -35.66
C PRO A 348 23.50 0.62 -37.13
N GLN A 349 24.41 0.21 -38.05
CA GLN A 349 24.35 0.43 -39.49
C GLN A 349 23.57 -0.66 -40.24
N SER A 350 23.29 -1.81 -39.60
CA SER A 350 22.54 -2.91 -40.24
C SER A 350 21.14 -2.45 -40.67
N THR A 351 20.78 -2.73 -41.93
CA THR A 351 19.47 -2.36 -42.48
C THR A 351 18.62 -3.57 -42.83
N VAL A 352 17.30 -3.38 -42.75
CA VAL A 352 16.28 -4.33 -43.25
C VAL A 352 15.37 -3.58 -44.21
N ASN A 353 15.05 -4.19 -45.35
CA ASN A 353 14.15 -3.58 -46.31
C ASN A 353 12.69 -3.68 -45.86
N CYS A 354 12.03 -2.53 -45.64
CA CYS A 354 10.61 -2.46 -45.26
C CYS A 354 9.71 -2.31 -46.49
N GLY A 355 9.20 -3.42 -47.01
CA GLY A 355 8.20 -3.43 -48.09
C GLY A 355 6.75 -3.22 -47.60
N GLY A 356 6.52 -3.02 -46.29
CA GLY A 356 5.18 -2.85 -45.70
C GLY A 356 4.49 -4.15 -45.29
N ARG A 357 4.94 -5.30 -45.78
CA ARG A 357 4.47 -6.63 -45.43
C ARG A 357 5.67 -7.53 -45.18
N TYR A 358 5.61 -8.36 -44.13
CA TYR A 358 6.63 -9.37 -43.84
C TYR A 358 6.29 -10.65 -44.59
N THR A 359 7.09 -11.04 -45.55
CA THR A 359 6.77 -12.11 -46.51
C THR A 359 7.61 -13.39 -46.33
N TYR A 360 8.36 -13.49 -45.25
CA TYR A 360 9.23 -14.64 -44.98
C TYR A 360 8.46 -15.96 -44.87
N TYR A 361 7.29 -15.92 -44.21
CA TYR A 361 6.40 -17.07 -44.10
C TYR A 361 5.23 -16.95 -45.09
N ALA A 362 4.98 -17.98 -45.91
CA ALA A 362 3.89 -17.94 -46.90
C ALA A 362 2.50 -17.83 -46.20
N GLY A 363 2.30 -18.55 -45.09
CA GLY A 363 1.02 -18.64 -44.38
C GLY A 363 0.74 -17.51 -43.41
N TYR A 364 1.74 -16.67 -43.05
CA TYR A 364 1.58 -15.59 -42.10
C TYR A 364 2.41 -14.35 -42.49
N GLN A 365 1.74 -13.35 -43.02
CA GLN A 365 2.38 -12.15 -43.57
C GLN A 365 1.90 -10.86 -42.87
N PRO A 366 2.33 -10.59 -41.62
CA PRO A 366 1.92 -9.41 -40.88
C PRO A 366 2.42 -8.10 -41.52
N ARG A 367 1.69 -7.01 -41.26
CA ARG A 367 1.92 -5.71 -41.88
C ARG A 367 2.71 -4.75 -40.96
N CYS A 368 3.45 -3.85 -41.61
CA CYS A 368 3.90 -2.62 -40.95
C CYS A 368 2.86 -1.54 -41.18
N LEU A 369 2.21 -1.11 -40.12
CA LEU A 369 1.13 -0.12 -40.18
C LEU A 369 1.63 1.32 -40.38
N GLN A 370 2.92 1.58 -40.16
CA GLN A 370 3.52 2.89 -40.29
C GLN A 370 3.86 3.19 -41.76
N LEU A 371 3.41 4.32 -42.29
CA LEU A 371 3.58 4.71 -43.68
C LEU A 371 4.80 5.62 -43.93
N GLY A 372 5.37 6.21 -42.88
CA GLY A 372 6.42 7.23 -42.96
C GLY A 372 7.83 6.73 -43.31
N HIS A 373 8.00 5.42 -43.58
CA HIS A 373 9.30 4.82 -43.95
C HIS A 373 9.10 3.63 -44.88
N ARG A 374 9.94 3.49 -45.86
CA ARG A 374 10.01 2.36 -46.80
C ARG A 374 11.47 2.21 -47.26
N GLY A 375 11.79 1.02 -47.82
CA GLY A 375 13.15 0.73 -48.27
C GLY A 375 14.07 0.29 -47.15
N ALA A 376 15.34 0.60 -47.25
CA ALA A 376 16.37 0.23 -46.27
C ALA A 376 16.19 1.02 -44.96
N VAL A 377 15.87 0.33 -43.89
CA VAL A 377 15.59 0.88 -42.55
C VAL A 377 16.69 0.42 -41.58
N SER A 378 17.42 1.35 -40.97
CA SER A 378 18.37 1.07 -39.91
C SER A 378 17.64 0.86 -38.55
N MET A 379 18.34 0.37 -37.52
CA MET A 379 17.81 0.16 -36.19
C MET A 379 17.28 1.48 -35.59
N VAL A 380 18.03 2.57 -35.68
CA VAL A 380 17.64 3.91 -35.20
C VAL A 380 16.37 4.38 -35.91
N THR A 381 16.31 4.26 -37.24
CA THR A 381 15.11 4.59 -38.02
C THR A 381 13.93 3.70 -37.71
N ALA A 382 14.19 2.39 -37.44
CA ALA A 382 13.16 1.43 -37.05
C ALA A 382 12.54 1.76 -35.68
N LEU A 383 13.34 2.23 -34.72
CA LEU A 383 12.83 2.70 -33.41
C LEU A 383 12.06 4.02 -33.59
N ARG A 384 12.59 4.98 -34.30
CA ARG A 384 11.95 6.28 -34.61
C ARG A 384 10.56 6.11 -35.20
N HIS A 385 10.43 5.26 -36.24
CA HIS A 385 9.17 5.03 -36.93
C HIS A 385 8.41 3.80 -36.49
N SER A 386 8.88 3.10 -35.45
CA SER A 386 8.25 1.89 -34.94
C SER A 386 8.04 0.77 -35.99
N CYS A 387 9.05 0.52 -36.86
CA CYS A 387 8.96 -0.40 -37.99
C CYS A 387 8.77 -1.87 -37.53
N ASN A 388 7.61 -2.48 -37.79
CA ASN A 388 7.37 -3.87 -37.46
C ASN A 388 8.25 -4.82 -38.29
N ILE A 389 8.44 -4.55 -39.58
CA ILE A 389 9.20 -5.43 -40.50
C ILE A 389 10.63 -5.59 -40.02
N TYR A 390 11.26 -4.50 -39.57
CA TYR A 390 12.59 -4.57 -38.98
C TYR A 390 12.64 -5.54 -37.79
N PHE A 391 11.73 -5.37 -36.83
CA PHE A 391 11.72 -6.17 -35.62
C PHE A 391 11.23 -7.59 -35.83
N TYR A 392 10.35 -7.88 -36.79
CA TYR A 392 10.05 -9.26 -37.22
C TYR A 392 11.30 -9.96 -37.75
N ASN A 393 12.07 -9.31 -38.61
CA ASN A 393 13.30 -9.87 -39.17
C ASN A 393 14.35 -10.12 -38.09
N VAL A 394 14.61 -9.14 -37.27
CA VAL A 394 15.63 -9.20 -36.21
C VAL A 394 15.22 -10.24 -35.15
N GLY A 395 13.98 -10.19 -34.66
CA GLY A 395 13.48 -11.10 -33.63
C GLY A 395 13.47 -12.56 -34.10
N ARG A 396 13.10 -12.82 -35.39
CA ARG A 396 13.20 -14.16 -35.97
C ARG A 396 14.64 -14.70 -36.00
N ARG A 397 15.61 -13.85 -36.37
CA ARG A 397 17.04 -14.22 -36.42
C ARG A 397 17.63 -14.45 -35.05
N LEU A 398 17.19 -13.68 -34.06
CA LEU A 398 17.67 -13.71 -32.69
C LEU A 398 17.10 -14.92 -31.90
N GLY A 399 15.83 -15.25 -32.13
CA GLY A 399 15.09 -16.25 -31.37
C GLY A 399 14.40 -15.65 -30.13
N VAL A 400 13.22 -16.19 -29.81
CA VAL A 400 12.34 -15.67 -28.76
C VAL A 400 13.00 -15.70 -27.37
N ASP A 401 13.67 -16.79 -27.04
CA ASP A 401 14.27 -16.96 -25.69
C ASP A 401 15.38 -15.94 -25.43
N THR A 402 16.18 -15.62 -26.46
CA THR A 402 17.28 -14.67 -26.33
C THR A 402 16.80 -13.25 -26.06
N PHE A 403 15.80 -12.77 -26.81
CA PHE A 403 15.29 -11.42 -26.54
C PHE A 403 14.39 -11.36 -25.30
N SER A 404 13.69 -12.43 -24.94
CA SER A 404 12.93 -12.51 -23.69
C SER A 404 13.84 -12.49 -22.47
N ALA A 405 14.97 -13.22 -22.51
CA ALA A 405 15.97 -13.17 -21.44
C ALA A 405 16.56 -11.75 -21.25
N THR A 406 16.87 -11.05 -22.35
CA THR A 406 17.34 -9.65 -22.26
C THR A 406 16.24 -8.71 -21.74
N ALA A 407 15.00 -8.89 -22.17
CA ALA A 407 13.86 -8.13 -21.67
C ALA A 407 13.66 -8.33 -20.15
N GLN A 408 13.86 -9.55 -19.66
CA GLN A 408 13.79 -9.88 -18.23
C GLN A 408 14.91 -9.20 -17.43
N GLN A 409 16.12 -9.18 -17.94
CA GLN A 409 17.24 -8.42 -17.33
C GLN A 409 16.95 -6.93 -17.27
N LEU A 410 16.25 -6.39 -18.27
CA LEU A 410 15.83 -4.99 -18.30
C LEU A 410 14.59 -4.70 -17.43
N GLY A 411 13.94 -5.70 -16.83
CA GLY A 411 12.84 -5.54 -15.88
C GLY A 411 11.46 -5.97 -16.36
N LEU A 412 11.31 -6.37 -17.61
CA LEU A 412 10.03 -6.88 -18.11
C LEU A 412 9.84 -8.35 -17.72
N GLY A 413 8.70 -8.71 -17.15
CA GLY A 413 8.44 -10.07 -16.69
C GLY A 413 9.29 -10.51 -15.48
N ALA A 414 9.78 -9.57 -14.68
CA ALA A 414 10.56 -9.82 -13.47
C ALA A 414 10.13 -8.87 -12.35
N PRO A 415 10.27 -9.26 -11.07
CA PRO A 415 9.98 -8.38 -9.94
C PRO A 415 10.81 -7.08 -10.00
N CYS A 416 10.20 -5.97 -9.64
CA CYS A 416 10.87 -4.67 -9.54
C CYS A 416 11.62 -4.48 -8.21
N GLY A 417 11.33 -5.33 -7.21
CA GLY A 417 11.97 -5.32 -5.89
C GLY A 417 11.32 -4.36 -4.89
N THR A 418 10.08 -3.97 -5.13
CA THR A 418 9.36 -3.08 -4.21
C THR A 418 8.93 -3.80 -2.92
N GLU A 419 8.59 -3.02 -1.91
CA GLU A 419 8.08 -3.48 -0.63
C GLU A 419 6.65 -4.00 -0.70
N LEU A 420 5.98 -3.76 -1.84
CA LEU A 420 4.58 -4.13 -2.07
C LEU A 420 4.46 -5.40 -2.92
N PRO A 421 3.42 -6.20 -2.72
CA PRO A 421 3.11 -7.30 -3.62
C PRO A 421 2.87 -6.80 -5.05
N GLU A 422 3.64 -7.32 -5.99
CA GLU A 422 3.57 -6.96 -7.40
C GLU A 422 3.34 -8.20 -8.28
N THR A 423 2.68 -8.02 -9.42
CA THR A 423 2.54 -9.08 -10.40
C THR A 423 3.76 -9.11 -11.30
N THR A 424 4.42 -10.28 -11.39
CA THR A 424 5.67 -10.43 -12.15
C THR A 424 5.52 -10.34 -13.66
N GLY A 425 4.29 -10.35 -14.18
CA GLY A 425 4.07 -10.35 -15.63
C GLY A 425 4.43 -11.68 -16.29
N ARG A 426 4.40 -11.70 -17.62
CA ARG A 426 4.75 -12.84 -18.45
C ARG A 426 5.49 -12.41 -19.72
N LEU A 427 6.49 -13.15 -20.11
CA LEU A 427 7.13 -13.04 -21.43
C LEU A 427 6.80 -14.28 -22.26
N THR A 428 6.97 -14.18 -23.58
CA THR A 428 6.82 -15.30 -24.48
C THR A 428 8.11 -16.11 -24.53
N TRP A 429 8.01 -17.43 -24.39
CA TRP A 429 9.13 -18.37 -24.47
C TRP A 429 8.88 -19.47 -25.51
N SER A 430 9.95 -20.08 -26.03
CA SER A 430 9.82 -21.22 -26.96
C SER A 430 9.19 -22.47 -26.30
N THR A 431 9.17 -22.50 -24.97
CA THR A 431 8.54 -23.56 -24.15
C THR A 431 7.06 -23.32 -23.89
N ASP A 432 6.47 -22.21 -24.33
CA ASP A 432 5.03 -21.95 -24.18
C ASP A 432 4.24 -23.00 -25.00
N GLU A 433 3.16 -23.56 -24.44
CA GLU A 433 2.35 -24.60 -25.07
C GLU A 433 1.80 -24.21 -26.46
N ASN A 434 1.48 -22.92 -26.63
CA ASN A 434 0.96 -22.35 -27.88
C ASN A 434 2.07 -21.77 -28.78
N TYR A 435 3.34 -22.12 -28.52
CA TYR A 435 4.45 -21.54 -29.26
C TYR A 435 4.46 -22.01 -30.73
N GLN A 436 4.61 -21.01 -31.60
CA GLN A 436 4.79 -21.21 -33.04
C GLN A 436 5.53 -19.99 -33.64
N ALA A 437 6.03 -20.11 -34.85
CA ALA A 437 6.80 -19.08 -35.51
C ALA A 437 6.06 -17.73 -35.62
N GLY A 438 4.74 -17.75 -35.80
CA GLY A 438 3.89 -16.56 -35.80
C GLY A 438 3.87 -15.85 -34.43
N LEU A 439 3.82 -16.60 -33.34
CA LEU A 439 3.86 -16.08 -31.97
C LEU A 439 5.21 -15.41 -31.69
N ALA A 440 6.33 -16.00 -32.15
CA ALA A 440 7.65 -15.39 -32.02
C ALA A 440 7.75 -14.02 -32.73
N LEU A 441 7.12 -13.85 -33.90
CA LEU A 441 7.04 -12.54 -34.57
C LEU A 441 6.23 -11.54 -33.76
N MET A 442 5.09 -11.97 -33.19
CA MET A 442 4.25 -11.12 -32.35
C MET A 442 4.99 -10.71 -31.07
N ALA A 443 5.70 -11.64 -30.43
CA ALA A 443 6.52 -11.37 -29.26
C ALA A 443 7.63 -10.33 -29.52
N ALA A 444 8.26 -10.37 -30.71
CA ALA A 444 9.30 -9.39 -31.08
C ALA A 444 8.79 -7.94 -31.18
N ILE A 445 7.47 -7.74 -31.20
CA ILE A 445 6.83 -6.42 -31.16
C ILE A 445 6.01 -6.21 -29.88
N GLY A 446 6.24 -7.05 -28.85
CA GLY A 446 5.62 -6.92 -27.53
C GLY A 446 4.14 -7.30 -27.48
N GLN A 447 3.74 -8.28 -28.27
CA GLN A 447 2.40 -8.88 -28.28
C GLN A 447 2.49 -10.39 -28.04
N GLY A 448 1.43 -11.14 -28.29
CA GLY A 448 1.37 -12.58 -28.03
C GLY A 448 1.16 -12.86 -26.54
N ASN A 449 1.98 -13.72 -25.94
CA ASN A 449 1.88 -14.07 -24.52
C ASN A 449 2.52 -13.03 -23.57
N THR A 450 3.09 -11.96 -24.10
CA THR A 450 3.81 -10.95 -23.31
C THR A 450 2.84 -9.97 -22.65
N SER A 451 2.87 -9.91 -21.31
CA SER A 451 2.15 -8.93 -20.50
C SER A 451 3.00 -8.48 -19.32
N VAL A 452 2.97 -7.19 -19.00
CA VAL A 452 3.79 -6.57 -17.97
C VAL A 452 3.03 -5.48 -17.23
N SER A 453 3.48 -5.13 -16.02
CA SER A 453 2.88 -4.04 -15.27
C SER A 453 3.43 -2.66 -15.70
N PRO A 454 2.70 -1.57 -15.45
CA PRO A 454 3.23 -0.21 -15.64
C PRO A 454 4.49 0.07 -14.83
N LEU A 455 4.61 -0.52 -13.63
CA LEU A 455 5.83 -0.41 -12.83
C LEU A 455 7.03 -1.05 -13.53
N GLN A 456 6.85 -2.25 -14.09
CA GLN A 456 7.89 -2.91 -14.88
C GLN A 456 8.27 -2.10 -16.13
N LEU A 457 7.30 -1.46 -16.79
CA LEU A 457 7.58 -0.56 -17.91
C LEU A 457 8.40 0.66 -17.49
N ALA A 458 8.18 1.20 -16.27
CA ALA A 458 8.97 2.32 -15.74
C ALA A 458 10.38 1.88 -15.36
N ALA A 459 10.54 0.71 -14.69
CA ALA A 459 11.85 0.10 -14.42
C ALA A 459 12.65 -0.13 -15.70
N TYR A 460 11.99 -0.66 -16.72
CA TYR A 460 12.55 -0.90 -18.03
C TYR A 460 13.01 0.40 -18.72
N ALA A 461 12.19 1.44 -18.69
CA ALA A 461 12.57 2.75 -19.22
C ALA A 461 13.79 3.32 -18.50
N GLY A 462 13.86 3.16 -17.17
CA GLY A 462 15.03 3.52 -16.35
C GLY A 462 16.28 2.72 -16.74
N ALA A 463 16.15 1.42 -16.95
CA ALA A 463 17.26 0.56 -17.37
C ALA A 463 17.80 0.95 -18.76
N LEU A 464 16.92 1.28 -19.72
CA LEU A 464 17.33 1.80 -21.04
C LEU A 464 18.09 3.13 -20.92
N ALA A 465 17.70 3.99 -19.99
CA ALA A 465 18.35 5.26 -19.71
C ALA A 465 19.74 5.10 -19.09
N ARG A 466 19.98 3.99 -18.36
CA ARG A 466 21.21 3.69 -17.59
C ARG A 466 22.06 2.57 -18.21
N ASP A 467 22.15 2.51 -19.51
CA ASP A 467 23.00 1.53 -20.22
C ASP A 467 22.75 0.06 -19.80
N GLY A 468 21.48 -0.26 -19.55
CA GLY A 468 21.02 -1.60 -19.16
C GLY A 468 21.09 -1.91 -17.68
N GLN A 469 21.48 -0.97 -16.83
CA GLN A 469 21.50 -1.14 -15.39
C GLN A 469 20.09 -0.98 -14.81
N ARG A 470 19.55 -2.03 -14.22
CA ARG A 470 18.21 -2.05 -13.59
C ARG A 470 18.31 -1.90 -12.09
N PRO A 471 17.92 -0.75 -11.51
CA PRO A 471 17.84 -0.61 -10.06
C PRO A 471 16.64 -1.36 -9.48
N ALA A 472 16.70 -1.70 -8.19
CA ALA A 472 15.51 -1.99 -7.40
C ALA A 472 14.64 -0.74 -7.32
N LEU A 473 13.32 -0.91 -7.35
CA LEU A 473 12.40 0.20 -7.16
C LEU A 473 11.88 0.20 -5.73
N HIS A 474 11.74 1.39 -5.16
CA HIS A 474 11.30 1.59 -3.79
C HIS A 474 10.22 2.67 -3.71
N PHE A 475 9.14 2.39 -2.98
CA PHE A 475 8.19 3.42 -2.55
C PHE A 475 8.67 4.09 -1.27
N ALA A 476 9.17 3.30 -0.32
CA ALA A 476 9.73 3.77 0.94
C ALA A 476 11.18 4.27 0.77
N GLN A 477 11.47 5.44 1.32
CA GLN A 477 12.82 6.00 1.39
C GLN A 477 13.50 5.66 2.70
N SER A 478 12.81 5.86 3.83
CA SER A 478 13.32 5.59 5.16
C SER A 478 12.18 5.50 6.18
N THR A 479 12.49 4.98 7.36
CA THR A 479 11.64 5.12 8.55
C THR A 479 12.42 5.86 9.64
N THR A 480 11.70 6.67 10.45
CA THR A 480 12.28 7.39 11.58
C THR A 480 11.45 7.17 12.84
N ASP A 481 12.12 6.96 13.98
CA ASP A 481 11.46 6.89 15.28
C ASP A 481 10.93 8.26 15.75
N ALA A 482 10.25 8.29 16.88
CA ALA A 482 9.70 9.51 17.46
C ALA A 482 10.77 10.55 17.85
N ALA A 483 12.04 10.16 17.98
CA ALA A 483 13.18 11.04 18.24
C ALA A 483 13.83 11.56 16.94
N GLY A 484 13.38 11.09 15.77
CA GLY A 484 13.91 11.46 14.46
C GLY A 484 15.12 10.62 14.01
N ASN A 485 15.45 9.54 14.72
CA ASN A 485 16.53 8.65 14.29
C ASN A 485 16.04 7.74 13.17
N ILE A 486 16.88 7.55 12.15
CA ILE A 486 16.59 6.61 11.06
C ILE A 486 16.66 5.19 11.60
N THR A 487 15.55 4.44 11.47
CA THR A 487 15.44 3.04 11.88
C THR A 487 15.61 2.08 10.69
N TRP A 488 15.30 2.55 9.49
CA TRP A 488 15.54 1.84 8.23
C TRP A 488 15.73 2.85 7.09
N GLN A 489 16.49 2.46 6.06
CA GLN A 489 16.71 3.27 4.86
C GLN A 489 16.89 2.37 3.62
N ALA A 490 16.21 2.74 2.52
CA ALA A 490 16.35 2.09 1.23
C ALA A 490 17.80 2.17 0.72
N GLN A 491 18.26 1.07 0.13
CA GLN A 491 19.57 1.02 -0.51
C GLN A 491 19.40 1.04 -2.04
N PRO A 492 20.28 1.74 -2.77
CA PRO A 492 20.22 1.82 -4.23
C PRO A 492 20.76 0.53 -4.86
N ASP A 493 20.10 -0.58 -4.66
CA ASP A 493 20.52 -1.89 -5.16
C ASP A 493 20.31 -2.00 -6.68
N VAL A 494 21.23 -2.74 -7.33
CA VAL A 494 21.14 -3.08 -8.75
C VAL A 494 20.69 -4.54 -8.88
N LEU A 495 19.47 -4.75 -9.39
CA LEU A 495 18.88 -6.08 -9.54
C LEU A 495 19.46 -6.86 -10.73
N ALA A 496 19.82 -6.17 -11.80
CA ALA A 496 20.38 -6.78 -12.99
C ALA A 496 21.16 -5.77 -13.86
N GLN A 497 22.06 -6.30 -14.68
CA GLN A 497 22.77 -5.56 -15.73
C GLN A 497 22.59 -6.29 -17.05
N ALA A 498 21.86 -5.68 -18.00
CA ALA A 498 21.75 -6.20 -19.34
C ALA A 498 23.09 -6.02 -20.10
N PRO A 499 23.42 -6.94 -21.01
CA PRO A 499 24.74 -6.95 -21.65
C PRO A 499 24.94 -5.79 -22.63
N GLY A 500 26.19 -5.38 -22.81
CA GLY A 500 26.65 -4.48 -23.89
C GLY A 500 26.88 -3.03 -23.51
N GLY A 501 26.40 -2.57 -22.34
CA GLY A 501 26.67 -1.22 -21.83
C GLY A 501 26.39 -0.10 -22.84
N ALA A 502 27.10 1.01 -22.75
CA ALA A 502 26.89 2.20 -23.60
C ALA A 502 26.93 1.91 -25.12
N ALA A 503 27.76 0.95 -25.56
CA ALA A 503 27.86 0.61 -27.00
C ALA A 503 26.55 0.06 -27.57
N VAL A 504 25.80 -0.69 -26.75
CA VAL A 504 24.47 -1.23 -27.12
C VAL A 504 23.38 -0.19 -26.92
N PHE A 505 23.40 0.53 -25.80
CA PHE A 505 22.26 1.37 -25.41
C PHE A 505 22.31 2.78 -26.03
N ALA A 506 23.47 3.36 -26.37
CA ALA A 506 23.52 4.68 -26.99
C ALA A 506 22.72 4.80 -28.31
N PRO A 507 22.86 3.88 -29.29
CA PRO A 507 22.06 3.95 -30.52
C PRO A 507 20.57 3.70 -30.28
N ILE A 508 20.21 2.96 -29.22
CA ILE A 508 18.80 2.76 -28.82
C ILE A 508 18.22 4.07 -28.26
N ARG A 509 18.96 4.73 -27.37
CA ARG A 509 18.60 6.05 -26.82
C ARG A 509 18.43 7.09 -27.94
N GLU A 510 19.33 7.08 -28.94
CA GLU A 510 19.20 7.93 -30.12
C GLU A 510 17.88 7.68 -30.85
N GLY A 511 17.53 6.41 -31.13
CA GLY A 511 16.28 6.07 -31.81
C GLY A 511 15.04 6.50 -31.01
N MET A 512 15.09 6.37 -29.68
CA MET A 512 14.03 6.81 -28.79
C MET A 512 13.93 8.35 -28.71
N ALA A 513 15.05 9.06 -28.68
CA ALA A 513 15.08 10.52 -28.73
C ALA A 513 14.51 11.04 -30.05
N GLN A 514 14.91 10.42 -31.17
CA GLN A 514 14.36 10.77 -32.49
C GLN A 514 12.84 10.48 -32.55
N MET A 515 12.34 9.44 -31.89
CA MET A 515 10.90 9.19 -31.81
C MET A 515 10.17 10.31 -31.06
N ALA A 516 10.68 10.76 -29.92
CA ALA A 516 10.09 11.88 -29.18
C ALA A 516 9.95 13.13 -30.06
N GLN A 517 10.91 13.42 -30.93
CA GLN A 517 10.85 14.54 -31.87
C GLN A 517 9.77 14.41 -32.95
N THR A 518 9.27 13.19 -33.21
CA THR A 518 8.12 12.98 -34.11
C THR A 518 6.79 13.36 -33.50
N LEU A 519 6.71 13.43 -32.17
CA LEU A 519 5.49 13.75 -31.40
C LEU A 519 5.51 15.23 -31.03
N ARG A 520 4.62 16.04 -31.61
CA ARG A 520 4.57 17.48 -31.37
C ARG A 520 4.60 17.84 -29.89
N THR A 521 3.77 17.19 -29.08
CA THR A 521 3.67 17.41 -27.65
C THR A 521 5.02 17.25 -26.92
N LEU A 522 5.85 16.27 -27.32
CA LEU A 522 7.14 16.00 -26.69
C LEU A 522 8.26 16.82 -27.29
N ARG A 523 8.21 17.13 -28.60
CA ARG A 523 9.18 18.00 -29.26
C ARG A 523 9.20 19.41 -28.65
N GLU A 524 8.04 19.90 -28.23
CA GLU A 524 7.87 21.21 -27.58
C GLU A 524 8.16 21.16 -26.06
N SER A 525 8.71 20.06 -25.53
CA SER A 525 9.09 19.92 -24.12
C SER A 525 10.28 20.84 -23.77
N PRO A 526 10.28 21.47 -22.58
CA PRO A 526 11.42 22.25 -22.10
C PRO A 526 12.66 21.38 -21.82
N ILE A 527 12.47 20.06 -21.66
CA ILE A 527 13.53 19.08 -21.43
C ILE A 527 13.62 18.15 -22.64
N PRO A 528 14.82 17.84 -23.17
CA PRO A 528 14.98 16.84 -24.21
C PRO A 528 14.54 15.46 -23.72
N LEU A 529 13.56 14.84 -24.40
CA LEU A 529 12.96 13.57 -24.04
C LEU A 529 13.32 12.46 -25.01
N ALA A 530 13.41 11.24 -24.49
CA ALA A 530 13.40 10.00 -25.26
C ALA A 530 12.14 9.21 -24.93
N CYS A 531 11.50 8.60 -25.92
CA CYS A 531 10.31 7.79 -25.68
C CYS A 531 10.15 6.62 -26.67
N LYS A 532 9.31 5.67 -26.31
CA LYS A 532 8.80 4.65 -27.22
C LYS A 532 7.32 4.42 -26.98
N THR A 533 6.53 4.57 -28.05
CA THR A 533 5.08 4.32 -28.02
C THR A 533 4.78 2.86 -28.35
N GLY A 534 3.73 2.34 -27.73
CA GLY A 534 3.10 1.05 -27.96
C GLY A 534 1.60 1.19 -28.20
N SER A 535 1.05 0.40 -29.11
CA SER A 535 -0.40 0.32 -29.37
C SER A 535 -0.76 -1.16 -29.48
N PRO A 536 -0.73 -1.92 -28.36
CA PRO A 536 -1.06 -3.33 -28.39
C PRO A 536 -2.54 -3.50 -28.71
N GLN A 537 -2.83 -4.49 -29.55
CA GLN A 537 -4.19 -4.87 -29.91
C GLN A 537 -4.84 -5.62 -28.76
N LEU A 538 -6.11 -5.31 -28.51
CA LEU A 538 -6.97 -6.01 -27.57
C LEU A 538 -7.84 -7.05 -28.28
N ALA A 539 -8.46 -7.93 -27.50
CA ALA A 539 -9.51 -8.81 -27.99
C ALA A 539 -10.70 -7.95 -28.48
N GLY A 540 -11.40 -8.48 -29.46
CA GLY A 540 -12.51 -7.75 -30.10
C GLY A 540 -12.08 -7.01 -31.36
N THR A 541 -13.03 -6.91 -32.31
CA THR A 541 -12.85 -6.33 -33.62
C THR A 541 -13.94 -5.32 -33.87
N LEU A 542 -13.56 -4.14 -34.34
CA LEU A 542 -14.47 -3.10 -34.79
C LEU A 542 -15.15 -3.48 -36.12
N ALA A 543 -16.21 -2.79 -36.49
CA ALA A 543 -16.95 -3.02 -37.72
C ALA A 543 -16.10 -2.89 -39.01
N ASP A 544 -15.03 -2.09 -38.94
CA ASP A 544 -14.05 -1.93 -40.03
C ASP A 544 -12.95 -3.00 -40.07
N GLY A 545 -13.03 -4.00 -39.20
CA GLY A 545 -12.03 -5.08 -39.09
C GLY A 545 -10.78 -4.68 -38.31
N THR A 546 -10.70 -3.49 -37.73
CA THR A 546 -9.60 -3.08 -36.84
C THR A 546 -9.86 -3.53 -35.41
N HIS A 547 -8.84 -3.47 -34.55
CA HIS A 547 -8.93 -3.86 -33.15
C HIS A 547 -8.90 -2.62 -32.24
N TYR A 548 -9.55 -2.73 -31.09
CA TYR A 548 -9.27 -1.82 -29.97
C TYR A 548 -7.80 -1.93 -29.56
N THR A 549 -7.23 -0.86 -29.06
CA THR A 549 -5.83 -0.83 -28.60
C THR A 549 -5.71 -0.06 -27.29
N ASN A 550 -4.79 -0.50 -26.44
CA ASN A 550 -4.32 0.34 -25.33
C ASN A 550 -3.30 1.36 -25.86
N SER A 551 -3.26 2.53 -25.22
CA SER A 551 -2.18 3.48 -25.43
C SER A 551 -1.08 3.22 -24.40
N VAL A 552 0.10 2.83 -24.85
CA VAL A 552 1.27 2.55 -24.01
C VAL A 552 2.40 3.48 -24.42
N LEU A 553 3.09 4.06 -23.43
CA LEU A 553 4.27 4.89 -23.66
C LEU A 553 5.27 4.67 -22.53
N ILE A 554 6.53 4.49 -22.90
CA ILE A 554 7.68 4.59 -22.01
C ILE A 554 8.54 5.76 -22.44
N GLY A 555 9.17 6.45 -21.50
CA GLY A 555 10.07 7.54 -21.80
C GLY A 555 10.94 7.92 -20.62
N TYR A 556 11.89 8.79 -20.85
CA TYR A 556 12.77 9.33 -19.82
C TYR A 556 13.34 10.68 -20.25
N GLY A 557 13.87 11.40 -19.31
CA GLY A 557 14.51 12.70 -19.51
C GLY A 557 15.42 13.12 -18.35
N PRO A 558 16.30 14.12 -18.59
CA PRO A 558 16.83 14.57 -19.90
C PRO A 558 17.57 13.46 -20.64
N VAL A 559 17.69 13.54 -21.97
CA VAL A 559 18.32 12.47 -22.79
C VAL A 559 19.78 12.21 -22.42
N GLN A 560 20.57 13.29 -22.19
CA GLN A 560 22.00 13.17 -21.88
C GLN A 560 22.29 12.76 -20.45
N GLN A 561 21.50 13.25 -19.50
CA GLN A 561 21.66 12.99 -18.06
C GLN A 561 20.31 12.58 -17.47
N PRO A 562 19.87 11.34 -17.71
CA PRO A 562 18.55 10.90 -17.26
C PRO A 562 18.38 11.03 -15.75
N ARG A 563 17.30 11.69 -15.35
CA ARG A 563 16.90 11.89 -13.95
C ARG A 563 15.63 11.12 -13.62
N PHE A 564 14.71 11.05 -14.57
CA PHE A 564 13.45 10.34 -14.39
C PHE A 564 13.11 9.45 -15.57
N ALA A 565 12.39 8.37 -15.30
CA ALA A 565 11.76 7.53 -16.30
C ALA A 565 10.26 7.42 -16.01
N VAL A 566 9.48 7.32 -17.09
CA VAL A 566 8.00 7.35 -17.03
C VAL A 566 7.45 6.18 -17.83
N ALA A 567 6.42 5.55 -17.30
CA ALA A 567 5.54 4.64 -18.03
C ALA A 567 4.09 5.13 -17.93
N VAL A 568 3.36 5.08 -19.03
CA VAL A 568 1.95 5.44 -19.11
C VAL A 568 1.20 4.36 -19.86
N VAL A 569 0.08 3.91 -19.30
CA VAL A 569 -0.88 3.02 -19.96
C VAL A 569 -2.27 3.64 -19.84
N ILE A 570 -2.99 3.74 -20.97
CA ILE A 570 -4.41 4.13 -21.01
C ILE A 570 -5.18 2.99 -21.65
N GLU A 571 -6.08 2.38 -20.89
CA GLU A 571 -6.93 1.29 -21.36
C GLU A 571 -7.88 1.82 -22.44
N TYR A 572 -7.97 1.11 -23.56
CA TYR A 572 -8.72 1.52 -24.75
C TYR A 572 -8.31 2.91 -25.28
N GLY A 573 -7.11 3.38 -24.92
CA GLY A 573 -6.64 4.72 -25.24
C GLY A 573 -6.26 4.93 -26.72
N GLY A 574 -6.36 3.91 -27.57
CA GLY A 574 -6.03 4.02 -29.00
C GLY A 574 -4.53 3.98 -29.27
N GLY A 575 -4.03 4.86 -30.10
CA GLY A 575 -2.60 4.92 -30.46
C GLY A 575 -1.72 5.34 -29.30
N GLY A 576 -0.52 4.75 -29.17
CA GLY A 576 0.41 5.02 -28.07
C GLY A 576 0.87 6.48 -27.95
N SER A 577 0.74 7.28 -29.02
CA SER A 577 0.97 8.74 -28.98
C SER A 577 -0.05 9.48 -28.10
N ASN A 578 -1.21 8.88 -27.85
CA ASN A 578 -2.24 9.48 -26.99
C ASN A 578 -1.80 9.55 -25.51
N ALA A 579 -0.78 8.79 -25.11
CA ALA A 579 -0.18 8.87 -23.76
C ALA A 579 0.90 9.99 -23.64
N ALA A 580 1.29 10.63 -24.75
CA ALA A 580 2.37 11.63 -24.75
C ALA A 580 2.11 12.86 -23.86
N PRO A 581 0.87 13.39 -23.72
CA PRO A 581 0.61 14.52 -22.83
C PRO A 581 0.94 14.23 -21.35
N VAL A 582 0.81 12.98 -20.90
CA VAL A 582 1.13 12.59 -19.51
C VAL A 582 2.65 12.60 -19.27
N LEU A 583 3.45 12.07 -20.21
CA LEU A 583 4.91 12.20 -20.16
C LEU A 583 5.34 13.67 -20.19
N ARG A 584 4.69 14.49 -21.02
CA ARG A 584 4.97 15.92 -21.09
C ARG A 584 4.70 16.63 -19.76
N ALA A 585 3.61 16.33 -19.09
CA ALA A 585 3.29 16.90 -17.78
C ALA A 585 4.36 16.57 -16.72
N ALA A 586 4.88 15.34 -16.72
CA ALA A 586 6.02 14.99 -15.87
C ALA A 586 7.26 15.83 -16.22
N ALA A 587 7.60 15.97 -17.50
CA ALA A 587 8.74 16.76 -17.94
C ALA A 587 8.62 18.26 -17.58
N ASP A 588 7.43 18.83 -17.73
CA ASP A 588 7.15 20.22 -17.35
C ASP A 588 7.32 20.44 -15.84
N TRP A 589 6.86 19.48 -15.02
CA TRP A 589 7.06 19.51 -13.58
C TRP A 589 8.55 19.48 -13.22
N PHE A 590 9.36 18.58 -13.80
CA PHE A 590 10.81 18.51 -13.55
C PHE A 590 11.54 19.80 -13.98
N ALA A 591 11.13 20.40 -15.09
CA ALA A 591 11.67 21.68 -15.53
C ALA A 591 11.35 22.81 -14.54
N ALA A 592 10.11 22.89 -14.08
CA ALA A 592 9.68 23.89 -13.10
C ALA A 592 10.37 23.72 -11.73
N ALA A 593 10.65 22.48 -11.34
CA ALA A 593 11.39 22.17 -10.11
C ALA A 593 12.91 22.42 -10.21
N GLY A 594 13.43 22.87 -11.36
CA GLY A 594 14.87 23.09 -11.57
C GLY A 594 15.71 21.81 -11.56
N MET A 595 15.08 20.65 -11.80
CA MET A 595 15.70 19.33 -11.81
C MET A 595 15.98 18.83 -13.24
N ALA A 596 15.94 19.74 -14.23
CA ALA A 596 16.11 19.46 -15.66
C ALA A 596 17.58 19.41 -16.10
#